data_3411b0f6c657da6d162ef4c26a9ae0fc
#
_entry.id   3411b0f6c657da6d162ef4c26a9ae0fc
#
_cell.length_a   1.000
_cell.length_b   1.000
_cell.length_c   1.000
_cell.angle_alpha   90.00
_cell.angle_beta   90.00
_cell.angle_gamma   90.00
#
_symmetry.space_group_name_H-M   'P 1'
#
loop_
_entity.id
_entity.type
_entity.pdbx_description
1 polymer ?
#
loop_
_entity_poly.entity_id
_entity_poly.type
_entity_poly.pdbx_seq_one_letter_code
_entity_poly.pdbx_strand_id
1 'polypeptide(L)'
;MNEDIFTNKISFVYADDDILVVRKFAGLPSAPLKESETENALYYVSQKYPEVLKVKNSYKELEGGLLHRIDTDTEGLLLFALNDFAWQNLYNQQKQNKFVKEYTAFCVKDFSNLEILKGFPEFPFEHVGENKKNILVTSKFRNYGPEKKQVRPVLENEKTYAQKKASSKLYSTEILEVKKFDGTYKIKCKITSGFRHQVRCHLAWTGFPIINDKIYNSLYLEKNPNGNLQFFATKLSFFHPKTNEFTEFAIEI
;
A
#
# COMPACT_ATOMS: atom_id res chain seq x y z
N MET A 1 17.42 -9.58 -25.28
CA MET A 1 17.25 -8.70 -24.12
C MET A 1 17.22 -9.59 -22.91
N ASN A 2 18.18 -9.43 -21.98
CA ASN A 2 18.40 -10.41 -20.91
C ASN A 2 17.18 -10.55 -20.01
N GLU A 3 16.58 -11.73 -19.94
CA GLU A 3 15.52 -12.08 -18.98
C GLU A 3 15.97 -11.86 -17.51
N ASP A 4 17.26 -11.85 -17.25
CA ASP A 4 17.84 -11.67 -15.91
C ASP A 4 17.67 -10.26 -15.32
N ILE A 5 17.42 -9.22 -16.13
CA ILE A 5 17.27 -7.84 -15.63
C ILE A 5 15.91 -7.65 -14.92
N PHE A 6 14.91 -8.44 -15.28
CA PHE A 6 13.57 -8.34 -14.68
C PHE A 6 13.45 -9.08 -13.34
N THR A 7 14.18 -10.16 -13.16
CA THR A 7 13.99 -11.12 -12.05
C THR A 7 14.17 -10.54 -10.65
N ASN A 8 14.94 -9.44 -10.51
CA ASN A 8 15.21 -8.79 -9.22
C ASN A 8 14.41 -7.48 -9.00
N LYS A 9 13.60 -7.05 -9.95
CA LYS A 9 12.85 -5.79 -9.91
C LYS A 9 11.34 -6.00 -9.94
N ILE A 10 10.87 -6.74 -10.93
CA ILE A 10 9.47 -7.13 -11.09
C ILE A 10 9.37 -8.58 -11.58
N SER A 11 8.26 -9.23 -11.30
CA SER A 11 7.87 -10.47 -11.99
C SER A 11 6.45 -10.35 -12.54
N PHE A 12 6.23 -10.87 -13.74
CA PHE A 12 4.92 -10.87 -14.39
C PHE A 12 4.05 -11.98 -13.79
N VAL A 13 2.83 -11.61 -13.35
CA VAL A 13 1.87 -12.54 -12.73
C VAL A 13 0.77 -12.90 -13.73
N TYR A 14 0.27 -11.91 -14.47
CA TYR A 14 -0.80 -12.09 -15.46
C TYR A 14 -0.74 -10.99 -16.51
N ALA A 15 -1.14 -11.30 -17.73
CA ALA A 15 -1.37 -10.32 -18.80
C ALA A 15 -2.45 -10.81 -19.77
N ASP A 16 -3.30 -9.90 -20.22
CA ASP A 16 -4.19 -10.05 -21.38
C ASP A 16 -4.22 -8.75 -22.19
N ASP A 17 -5.22 -8.53 -23.04
CA ASP A 17 -5.33 -7.35 -23.89
C ASP A 17 -5.67 -6.06 -23.13
N ASP A 18 -6.19 -6.17 -21.91
CA ASP A 18 -6.76 -5.06 -21.13
C ASP A 18 -5.95 -4.75 -19.86
N ILE A 19 -5.42 -5.77 -19.19
CA ILE A 19 -4.75 -5.62 -17.90
C ILE A 19 -3.43 -6.38 -17.81
N LEU A 20 -2.56 -5.87 -16.96
CA LEU A 20 -1.31 -6.51 -16.58
C LEU A 20 -1.15 -6.47 -15.07
N VAL A 21 -0.82 -7.62 -14.46
CA VAL A 21 -0.49 -7.72 -13.03
C VAL A 21 0.96 -8.13 -12.88
N VAL A 22 1.71 -7.38 -12.07
CA VAL A 22 3.09 -7.69 -11.74
C VAL A 22 3.30 -7.73 -10.23
N ARG A 23 4.27 -8.52 -9.77
CA ARG A 23 4.86 -8.41 -8.44
C ARG A 23 6.05 -7.46 -8.52
N LYS A 24 6.00 -6.36 -7.79
CA LYS A 24 7.11 -5.42 -7.59
C LYS A 24 7.90 -5.85 -6.36
N PHE A 25 9.22 -5.97 -6.46
CA PHE A 25 10.07 -6.25 -5.31
C PHE A 25 10.35 -4.99 -4.48
N ALA A 26 10.75 -5.19 -3.21
CA ALA A 26 11.11 -4.11 -2.29
C ALA A 26 12.28 -3.27 -2.83
N GLY A 27 12.30 -1.98 -2.48
CA GLY A 27 13.34 -1.04 -2.91
C GLY A 27 13.09 -0.38 -4.27
N LEU A 28 12.05 -0.81 -5.03
CA LEU A 28 11.69 -0.23 -6.33
C LEU A 28 10.49 0.71 -6.20
N PRO A 29 10.54 1.97 -6.67
CA PRO A 29 9.35 2.82 -6.79
C PRO A 29 8.31 2.23 -7.76
N SER A 30 7.01 2.51 -7.54
CA SER A 30 5.95 2.05 -8.45
C SER A 30 5.93 2.83 -9.78
N ALA A 31 6.24 4.13 -9.72
CA ALA A 31 6.23 5.05 -10.86
C ALA A 31 7.28 6.14 -10.68
N PRO A 32 7.69 6.82 -11.77
CA PRO A 32 8.65 7.91 -11.71
C PRO A 32 8.04 9.17 -11.05
N LEU A 33 8.89 10.01 -10.48
CA LEU A 33 8.54 11.38 -10.05
C LEU A 33 8.88 12.42 -11.13
N LYS A 34 9.79 12.06 -12.05
CA LYS A 34 10.21 12.87 -13.20
C LYS A 34 10.37 11.96 -14.42
N GLU A 35 10.15 12.47 -15.61
CA GLU A 35 10.27 11.71 -16.89
C GLU A 35 11.61 10.99 -17.07
N SER A 36 12.70 11.59 -16.53
CA SER A 36 14.05 11.02 -16.65
C SER A 36 14.31 9.81 -15.74
N GLU A 37 13.40 9.47 -14.83
CA GLU A 37 13.60 8.37 -13.88
C GLU A 37 13.22 7.02 -14.51
N THR A 38 14.20 6.12 -14.63
CA THR A 38 14.01 4.79 -15.22
C THR A 38 14.00 3.65 -14.19
N GLU A 39 14.43 3.89 -12.94
CA GLU A 39 14.42 2.88 -11.88
C GLU A 39 13.06 2.84 -11.15
N ASN A 40 12.02 2.34 -11.86
CA ASN A 40 10.67 2.17 -11.30
C ASN A 40 9.90 1.04 -12.02
N ALA A 41 8.84 0.54 -11.40
CA ALA A 41 8.08 -0.59 -11.93
C ALA A 41 7.41 -0.28 -13.29
N LEU A 42 6.88 0.94 -13.48
CA LEU A 42 6.28 1.35 -14.76
C LEU A 42 7.30 1.30 -15.90
N TYR A 43 8.54 1.76 -15.66
CA TYR A 43 9.60 1.68 -16.65
C TYR A 43 9.88 0.23 -17.04
N TYR A 44 10.09 -0.67 -16.08
CA TYR A 44 10.34 -2.08 -16.38
C TYR A 44 9.17 -2.75 -17.11
N VAL A 45 7.95 -2.44 -16.72
CA VAL A 45 6.74 -2.90 -17.43
C VAL A 45 6.73 -2.41 -18.87
N SER A 46 7.04 -1.14 -19.12
CA SER A 46 6.99 -0.53 -20.45
C SER A 46 8.01 -1.10 -21.42
N GLN A 47 9.08 -1.74 -20.94
CA GLN A 47 10.05 -2.42 -21.81
C GLN A 47 9.46 -3.64 -22.54
N LYS A 48 8.42 -4.27 -21.95
CA LYS A 48 7.73 -5.42 -22.53
C LYS A 48 6.32 -5.06 -23.04
N TYR A 49 5.66 -4.10 -22.39
CA TYR A 49 4.31 -3.64 -22.70
C TYR A 49 4.32 -2.11 -22.89
N PRO A 50 4.88 -1.60 -24.02
CA PRO A 50 5.02 -0.15 -24.23
C PRO A 50 3.70 0.60 -24.34
N GLU A 51 2.59 -0.10 -24.62
CA GLU A 51 1.22 0.45 -24.63
C GLU A 51 0.82 1.03 -23.29
N VAL A 52 1.36 0.53 -22.17
CA VAL A 52 1.08 1.05 -20.83
C VAL A 52 1.37 2.55 -20.69
N LEU A 53 2.36 3.06 -21.41
CA LEU A 53 2.71 4.48 -21.41
C LEU A 53 1.74 5.35 -22.21
N LYS A 54 0.96 4.76 -23.12
CA LYS A 54 0.00 5.47 -23.98
C LYS A 54 -1.35 5.66 -23.31
N VAL A 55 -1.60 4.97 -22.19
CA VAL A 55 -2.85 5.07 -21.45
C VAL A 55 -2.98 6.47 -20.86
N LYS A 56 -4.10 7.13 -21.17
CA LYS A 56 -4.41 8.48 -20.68
C LYS A 56 -4.89 8.40 -19.25
N ASN A 57 -3.99 8.70 -18.32
CA ASN A 57 -4.27 8.78 -16.90
C ASN A 57 -4.64 10.22 -16.54
N SER A 58 -5.92 10.49 -16.29
CA SER A 58 -6.41 11.84 -15.98
C SER A 58 -5.87 12.44 -14.69
N TYR A 59 -5.16 11.64 -13.86
CA TYR A 59 -4.63 12.10 -12.58
C TYR A 59 -3.16 12.48 -12.61
N LYS A 60 -2.33 11.75 -13.39
CA LYS A 60 -0.88 11.92 -13.37
C LYS A 60 -0.30 11.43 -14.70
N GLU A 61 0.10 12.37 -15.50
CA GLU A 61 0.68 12.12 -16.83
C GLU A 61 1.82 11.09 -16.85
N LEU A 62 2.63 11.04 -15.76
CA LEU A 62 3.79 10.16 -15.65
C LEU A 62 3.47 8.72 -15.19
N GLU A 63 2.22 8.40 -14.88
CA GLU A 63 1.85 7.07 -14.35
C GLU A 63 1.25 6.13 -15.41
N GLY A 64 0.99 6.61 -16.63
CA GLY A 64 0.44 5.79 -17.72
C GLY A 64 -0.75 4.92 -17.24
N GLY A 65 -0.71 3.63 -17.54
CA GLY A 65 -1.74 2.67 -17.16
C GLY A 65 -1.72 2.20 -15.69
N LEU A 66 -0.81 2.70 -14.84
CA LEU A 66 -0.74 2.28 -13.44
C LEU A 66 -2.00 2.67 -12.65
N LEU A 67 -2.70 1.69 -12.06
CA LEU A 67 -3.94 1.92 -11.31
C LEU A 67 -3.75 2.36 -9.87
N HIS A 68 -2.69 1.92 -9.23
CA HIS A 68 -2.37 2.25 -7.84
C HIS A 68 -0.88 2.10 -7.59
N ARG A 69 -0.42 2.67 -6.49
CA ARG A 69 0.97 2.59 -6.05
C ARG A 69 1.07 1.85 -4.72
N ILE A 70 2.19 1.18 -4.50
CA ILE A 70 2.68 0.75 -3.20
C ILE A 70 3.98 1.48 -2.90
N ASP A 71 4.34 1.61 -1.63
CA ASP A 71 5.57 2.31 -1.22
C ASP A 71 6.81 1.64 -1.82
N THR A 72 7.90 2.38 -1.95
CA THR A 72 9.17 1.87 -2.50
C THR A 72 9.62 0.59 -1.81
N ASP A 73 9.61 0.58 -0.47
CA ASP A 73 10.06 -0.57 0.33
C ASP A 73 9.00 -1.67 0.48
N THR A 74 7.75 -1.42 0.05
CA THR A 74 6.69 -2.44 0.03
C THR A 74 6.86 -3.34 -1.18
N GLU A 75 6.83 -4.63 -0.96
CA GLU A 75 6.78 -5.63 -2.03
C GLU A 75 5.34 -6.05 -2.31
N GLY A 76 5.03 -6.46 -3.55
CA GLY A 76 3.74 -7.05 -3.86
C GLY A 76 3.13 -6.61 -5.18
N LEU A 77 1.84 -6.88 -5.32
CA LEU A 77 1.10 -6.75 -6.56
C LEU A 77 0.84 -5.31 -6.96
N LEU A 78 1.06 -5.02 -8.24
CA LEU A 78 0.65 -3.82 -8.94
C LEU A 78 -0.25 -4.20 -10.13
N LEU A 79 -1.28 -3.40 -10.38
CA LEU A 79 -2.17 -3.52 -11.54
C LEU A 79 -1.94 -2.37 -12.50
N PHE A 80 -1.79 -2.71 -13.78
CA PHE A 80 -1.71 -1.78 -14.90
C PHE A 80 -2.87 -2.06 -15.86
N ALA A 81 -3.45 -1.02 -16.41
CA ALA A 81 -4.31 -1.09 -17.59
C ALA A 81 -3.44 -0.93 -18.84
N LEU A 82 -3.75 -1.66 -19.89
CA LEU A 82 -3.04 -1.61 -21.18
C LEU A 82 -3.75 -0.72 -22.21
N ASN A 83 -4.95 -0.25 -21.90
CA ASN A 83 -5.71 0.69 -22.72
C ASN A 83 -6.58 1.63 -21.87
N ASP A 84 -7.09 2.71 -22.50
CA ASP A 84 -7.88 3.75 -21.83
C ASP A 84 -9.21 3.22 -21.28
N PHE A 85 -9.85 2.27 -21.97
CA PHE A 85 -11.12 1.69 -21.54
C PHE A 85 -10.94 0.91 -20.22
N ALA A 86 -9.93 0.05 -20.16
CA ALA A 86 -9.62 -0.72 -18.97
C ALA A 86 -9.25 0.20 -17.78
N TRP A 87 -8.43 1.23 -18.06
CA TRP A 87 -8.05 2.20 -17.03
C TRP A 87 -9.28 2.92 -16.46
N GLN A 88 -10.15 3.45 -17.31
CA GLN A 88 -11.34 4.18 -16.89
C GLN A 88 -12.30 3.30 -16.09
N ASN A 89 -12.50 2.06 -16.53
CA ASN A 89 -13.35 1.09 -15.82
C ASN A 89 -12.81 0.80 -14.42
N LEU A 90 -11.55 0.38 -14.32
CA LEU A 90 -10.90 0.05 -13.03
C LEU A 90 -10.81 1.26 -12.10
N TYR A 91 -10.57 2.45 -12.63
CA TYR A 91 -10.60 3.69 -11.86
C TYR A 91 -12.00 3.98 -11.27
N ASN A 92 -13.07 3.74 -12.03
CA ASN A 92 -14.44 3.87 -11.54
C ASN A 92 -14.74 2.82 -10.45
N GLN A 93 -14.21 1.61 -10.58
CA GLN A 93 -14.30 0.60 -9.52
C GLN A 93 -13.61 1.06 -8.22
N GLN A 94 -12.42 1.70 -8.33
CA GLN A 94 -11.76 2.29 -7.15
C GLN A 94 -12.64 3.36 -6.48
N LYS A 95 -13.27 4.25 -7.25
CA LYS A 95 -14.20 5.25 -6.71
C LYS A 95 -15.41 4.64 -6.01
N GLN A 96 -15.87 3.48 -6.48
CA GLN A 96 -17.00 2.75 -5.94
C GLN A 96 -16.61 1.77 -4.81
N ASN A 97 -15.33 1.77 -4.35
CA ASN A 97 -14.77 0.84 -3.38
C ASN A 97 -14.88 -0.65 -3.79
N LYS A 98 -14.96 -0.93 -5.09
CA LYS A 98 -15.01 -2.30 -5.65
C LYS A 98 -13.61 -2.87 -5.96
N PHE A 99 -12.57 -2.04 -5.94
CA PHE A 99 -11.19 -2.46 -6.10
C PHE A 99 -10.58 -2.67 -4.71
N VAL A 100 -10.39 -3.92 -4.32
CA VAL A 100 -9.90 -4.33 -3.00
C VAL A 100 -8.43 -4.67 -3.07
N LYS A 101 -7.66 -4.21 -2.09
CA LYS A 101 -6.24 -4.51 -1.90
C LYS A 101 -6.05 -5.14 -0.52
N GLU A 102 -5.45 -6.35 -0.49
CA GLU A 102 -5.08 -6.98 0.77
C GLU A 102 -3.57 -6.96 0.97
N TYR A 103 -3.19 -6.83 2.22
CA TYR A 103 -1.82 -6.77 2.66
C TYR A 103 -1.56 -7.79 3.76
N THR A 104 -0.36 -8.34 3.75
CA THR A 104 0.20 -9.10 4.86
C THR A 104 1.34 -8.31 5.47
N ALA A 105 1.31 -8.14 6.79
CA ALA A 105 2.34 -7.48 7.56
C ALA A 105 2.87 -8.41 8.66
N PHE A 106 4.19 -8.42 8.87
CA PHE A 106 4.76 -9.02 10.07
C PHE A 106 5.09 -7.89 11.03
N CYS A 107 4.54 -7.97 12.25
CA CYS A 107 4.53 -6.91 13.22
C CYS A 107 5.11 -7.38 14.55
N VAL A 108 5.61 -6.44 15.33
CA VAL A 108 5.84 -6.64 16.76
C VAL A 108 4.68 -6.05 17.55
N LYS A 109 4.43 -6.54 18.76
CA LYS A 109 3.49 -5.90 19.67
C LYS A 109 4.28 -4.98 20.58
N ASP A 110 4.12 -3.68 20.39
CA ASP A 110 4.83 -2.67 21.19
C ASP A 110 3.91 -1.49 21.48
N PHE A 111 3.50 -1.38 22.73
CA PHE A 111 2.73 -0.24 23.26
C PHE A 111 3.60 0.77 24.00
N SER A 112 4.89 0.46 24.25
CA SER A 112 5.78 1.30 25.07
C SER A 112 6.40 2.44 24.25
N ASN A 113 6.28 2.42 22.93
CA ASN A 113 7.00 3.31 22.05
C ASN A 113 6.23 4.60 21.73
N LEU A 114 5.84 5.33 22.79
CA LEU A 114 5.10 6.60 22.68
C LEU A 114 5.85 7.68 21.89
N GLU A 115 7.17 7.63 21.81
CA GLU A 115 7.95 8.62 21.04
C GLU A 115 7.79 8.46 19.53
N ILE A 116 7.73 7.22 19.03
CA ILE A 116 7.45 6.95 17.60
C ILE A 116 6.05 7.43 17.24
N LEU A 117 5.12 7.32 18.19
CA LEU A 117 3.74 7.75 18.02
C LEU A 117 3.50 9.24 18.32
N LYS A 118 4.57 10.03 18.47
CA LYS A 118 4.45 11.49 18.66
C LYS A 118 3.59 12.12 17.56
N GLY A 119 2.54 12.81 18.00
CA GLY A 119 1.57 13.45 17.11
C GLY A 119 0.47 12.51 16.59
N PHE A 120 0.38 11.29 17.09
CA PHE A 120 -0.81 10.47 16.98
C PHE A 120 -1.83 10.90 18.03
N PRO A 121 -3.15 10.87 17.74
CA PRO A 121 -4.17 10.95 18.77
C PRO A 121 -4.19 9.66 19.59
N GLU A 122 -4.81 9.69 20.75
CA GLU A 122 -5.12 8.49 21.51
C GLU A 122 -5.92 7.51 20.61
N PHE A 123 -5.60 6.22 20.70
CA PHE A 123 -6.30 5.22 19.92
C PHE A 123 -7.72 5.03 20.47
N PRO A 124 -8.79 5.34 19.70
CA PRO A 124 -10.14 5.46 20.24
C PRO A 124 -10.90 4.14 20.35
N PHE A 125 -10.28 3.04 19.92
CA PHE A 125 -10.93 1.73 19.85
C PHE A 125 -10.37 0.81 20.93
N GLU A 126 -11.09 -0.28 21.21
CA GLU A 126 -10.53 -1.36 22.02
C GLU A 126 -9.24 -1.89 21.42
N HIS A 127 -8.26 -2.23 22.26
CA HIS A 127 -6.98 -2.73 21.82
C HIS A 127 -7.14 -3.92 20.85
N VAL A 128 -6.47 -3.82 19.72
CA VAL A 128 -6.32 -4.92 18.78
C VAL A 128 -5.59 -6.06 19.50
N GLY A 129 -6.15 -7.27 19.48
CA GLY A 129 -5.60 -8.43 20.20
C GLY A 129 -5.52 -9.67 19.33
N GLU A 130 -4.83 -10.68 19.84
CA GLU A 130 -4.76 -12.01 19.22
C GLU A 130 -6.17 -12.57 18.96
N ASN A 131 -6.33 -13.25 17.83
CA ASN A 131 -7.60 -13.88 17.40
C ASN A 131 -8.79 -12.94 17.18
N LYS A 132 -8.63 -11.62 17.30
CA LYS A 132 -9.64 -10.67 16.84
C LYS A 132 -9.62 -10.60 15.31
N LYS A 133 -10.81 -10.53 14.72
CA LYS A 133 -11.03 -10.47 13.27
C LYS A 133 -11.93 -9.30 12.92
N ASN A 134 -11.79 -8.78 11.69
CA ASN A 134 -12.66 -7.77 11.11
C ASN A 134 -12.71 -6.46 11.94
N ILE A 135 -11.55 -6.02 12.43
CA ILE A 135 -11.43 -4.75 13.16
C ILE A 135 -11.26 -3.63 12.14
N LEU A 136 -12.15 -2.65 12.19
CA LEU A 136 -12.10 -1.49 11.31
C LEU A 136 -11.38 -0.33 12.01
N VAL A 137 -10.23 0.07 11.49
CA VAL A 137 -9.47 1.25 11.92
C VAL A 137 -9.71 2.37 10.91
N THR A 138 -10.28 3.48 11.36
CA THR A 138 -10.70 4.58 10.48
C THR A 138 -10.14 5.91 10.98
N SER A 139 -9.57 6.69 10.08
CA SER A 139 -9.13 8.07 10.35
C SER A 139 -9.06 8.92 9.07
N LYS A 140 -8.98 10.23 9.24
CA LYS A 140 -8.37 11.11 8.25
C LYS A 140 -6.85 11.05 8.42
N PHE A 141 -6.11 11.57 7.43
CA PHE A 141 -4.65 11.63 7.52
C PHE A 141 -4.15 13.06 7.29
N ARG A 142 -3.08 13.42 7.97
CA ARG A 142 -2.29 14.63 7.69
C ARG A 142 -0.83 14.30 7.47
N ASN A 143 -0.16 15.09 6.65
CA ASN A 143 1.29 15.04 6.53
C ASN A 143 1.95 15.47 7.85
N TYR A 144 3.08 14.84 8.19
CA TYR A 144 3.80 15.08 9.43
C TYR A 144 5.32 14.93 9.25
N GLY A 145 6.08 15.58 10.15
CA GLY A 145 7.54 15.50 10.21
C GLY A 145 8.25 16.31 9.13
N PRO A 146 9.60 16.30 9.15
CA PRO A 146 10.42 16.97 8.15
C PRO A 146 10.07 16.48 6.74
N GLU A 147 10.07 17.42 5.76
CA GLU A 147 9.76 17.13 4.36
C GLU A 147 8.43 16.39 4.13
N LYS A 148 7.55 16.38 5.15
CA LYS A 148 6.25 15.68 5.10
C LYS A 148 6.38 14.18 4.79
N LYS A 149 7.49 13.54 5.17
CA LYS A 149 7.76 12.13 4.87
C LYS A 149 6.83 11.15 5.60
N GLN A 150 6.21 11.58 6.68
CA GLN A 150 5.32 10.77 7.50
C GLN A 150 3.86 11.21 7.35
N VAL A 151 2.95 10.38 7.84
CA VAL A 151 1.55 10.76 8.03
C VAL A 151 1.12 10.44 9.46
N ARG A 152 0.06 11.11 9.91
CA ARG A 152 -0.56 10.87 11.22
C ARG A 152 -2.07 10.74 11.04
N PRO A 153 -2.71 9.85 11.79
CA PRO A 153 -4.16 9.78 11.82
C PRO A 153 -4.72 11.04 12.47
N VAL A 154 -5.92 11.42 12.06
CA VAL A 154 -6.67 12.54 12.62
C VAL A 154 -8.10 12.07 12.82
N LEU A 155 -8.60 12.17 14.05
CA LEU A 155 -9.97 11.80 14.40
C LEU A 155 -10.94 12.92 14.01
N GLU A 156 -12.17 12.58 13.65
CA GLU A 156 -13.18 13.57 13.23
C GLU A 156 -13.53 14.59 14.33
N ASN A 157 -13.45 14.16 15.58
CA ASN A 157 -13.82 14.99 16.73
C ASN A 157 -12.67 15.89 17.25
N GLU A 158 -11.48 15.80 16.66
CA GLU A 158 -10.38 16.69 17.05
C GLU A 158 -10.60 18.11 16.57
N LYS A 159 -10.89 19.04 17.49
CA LYS A 159 -10.99 20.48 17.22
C LYS A 159 -9.62 21.17 17.18
N THR A 160 -8.62 20.58 16.52
CA THR A 160 -7.25 21.07 16.57
C THR A 160 -6.77 21.57 15.19
N TYR A 161 -5.59 22.20 15.19
CA TYR A 161 -4.86 22.52 13.96
C TYR A 161 -4.65 21.29 13.05
N ALA A 162 -4.63 20.08 13.62
CA ALA A 162 -4.53 18.83 12.87
C ALA A 162 -5.70 18.66 11.89
N GLN A 163 -6.93 18.99 12.28
CA GLN A 163 -8.12 18.91 11.41
C GLN A 163 -8.01 19.82 10.17
N LYS A 164 -7.46 21.03 10.31
CA LYS A 164 -7.31 21.97 9.19
C LYS A 164 -6.35 21.47 8.11
N LYS A 165 -5.45 20.55 8.46
CA LYS A 165 -4.45 19.95 7.57
C LYS A 165 -4.76 18.50 7.20
N ALA A 166 -5.87 17.97 7.68
CA ALA A 166 -6.29 16.59 7.39
C ALA A 166 -6.86 16.46 5.97
N SER A 167 -6.80 15.26 5.44
CA SER A 167 -7.50 14.89 4.22
C SER A 167 -9.01 15.14 4.37
N SER A 168 -9.69 15.47 3.27
CA SER A 168 -11.15 15.62 3.26
C SER A 168 -11.87 14.28 3.46
N LYS A 169 -11.26 13.18 3.02
CA LYS A 169 -11.82 11.83 3.04
C LYS A 169 -11.37 11.06 4.27
N LEU A 170 -12.26 10.24 4.83
CA LEU A 170 -11.96 9.16 5.76
C LEU A 170 -11.37 7.97 5.01
N TYR A 171 -10.38 7.33 5.64
CA TYR A 171 -9.72 6.13 5.12
C TYR A 171 -9.83 5.01 6.16
N SER A 172 -10.25 3.85 5.71
CA SER A 172 -10.44 2.68 6.55
C SER A 172 -9.46 1.57 6.19
N THR A 173 -8.87 0.97 7.22
CA THR A 173 -8.10 -0.28 7.14
C THR A 173 -8.86 -1.33 7.95
N GLU A 174 -9.30 -2.38 7.30
CA GLU A 174 -9.90 -3.52 7.97
C GLU A 174 -8.82 -4.56 8.28
N ILE A 175 -8.60 -4.85 9.56
CA ILE A 175 -7.71 -5.91 10.02
C ILE A 175 -8.52 -7.21 9.98
N LEU A 176 -8.22 -8.06 9.02
CA LEU A 176 -8.93 -9.32 8.78
C LEU A 176 -8.55 -10.39 9.81
N GLU A 177 -7.27 -10.42 10.18
CA GLU A 177 -6.72 -11.46 11.05
C GLU A 177 -5.44 -10.98 11.74
N VAL A 178 -5.29 -11.36 13.01
CA VAL A 178 -4.07 -11.19 13.80
C VAL A 178 -3.66 -12.57 14.35
N LYS A 179 -2.57 -13.11 13.86
CA LYS A 179 -2.03 -14.41 14.29
C LYS A 179 -0.62 -14.25 14.86
N LYS A 180 -0.34 -14.96 15.95
CA LYS A 180 1.02 -15.12 16.44
C LYS A 180 1.82 -15.98 15.47
N PHE A 181 3.03 -15.56 15.15
CA PHE A 181 3.90 -16.20 14.18
C PHE A 181 5.36 -16.01 14.59
N ASP A 182 6.02 -17.08 14.96
CA ASP A 182 7.45 -17.11 15.30
C ASP A 182 7.91 -15.92 16.18
N GLY A 183 7.29 -15.76 17.34
CA GLY A 183 7.58 -14.67 18.28
C GLY A 183 7.12 -13.27 17.85
N THR A 184 6.53 -13.15 16.67
CA THR A 184 5.97 -11.93 16.07
C THR A 184 4.47 -12.10 15.77
N TYR A 185 3.88 -11.19 15.01
CA TYR A 185 2.48 -11.26 14.60
C TYR A 185 2.37 -11.13 13.08
N LYS A 186 1.74 -12.11 12.43
CA LYS A 186 1.30 -12.02 11.05
C LYS A 186 -0.10 -11.41 11.02
N ILE A 187 -0.24 -10.25 10.40
CA ILE A 187 -1.50 -9.49 10.33
C ILE A 187 -1.92 -9.38 8.87
N LYS A 188 -3.19 -9.74 8.58
CA LYS A 188 -3.80 -9.52 7.27
C LYS A 188 -4.74 -8.32 7.35
N CYS A 189 -4.61 -7.41 6.39
CA CYS A 189 -5.42 -6.21 6.28
C CYS A 189 -5.99 -6.05 4.89
N LYS A 190 -7.15 -5.38 4.76
CA LYS A 190 -7.64 -4.93 3.45
C LYS A 190 -8.02 -3.45 3.46
N ILE A 191 -7.93 -2.84 2.29
CA ILE A 191 -8.39 -1.48 2.01
C ILE A 191 -9.08 -1.43 0.65
N THR A 192 -10.07 -0.53 0.49
CA THR A 192 -10.71 -0.22 -0.80
C THR A 192 -10.28 1.13 -1.35
N SER A 193 -9.78 2.00 -0.51
CA SER A 193 -9.19 3.29 -0.89
C SER A 193 -7.86 3.48 -0.16
N GLY A 194 -6.86 4.06 -0.84
CA GLY A 194 -5.52 4.20 -0.30
C GLY A 194 -5.10 5.64 -0.04
N PHE A 195 -4.47 5.88 1.11
CA PHE A 195 -3.68 7.06 1.42
C PHE A 195 -2.22 6.64 1.61
N ARG A 196 -1.28 7.57 1.41
CA ARG A 196 0.15 7.29 1.62
C ARG A 196 0.40 6.71 3.01
N HIS A 197 1.10 5.58 3.09
CA HIS A 197 1.44 4.86 4.32
C HIS A 197 0.23 4.46 5.19
N GLN A 198 -0.99 4.43 4.67
CA GLN A 198 -2.22 4.21 5.44
C GLN A 198 -2.14 3.00 6.36
N VAL A 199 -1.90 1.81 5.80
CA VAL A 199 -1.89 0.55 6.57
C VAL A 199 -0.75 0.56 7.59
N ARG A 200 0.45 1.00 7.20
CA ARG A 200 1.62 1.12 8.08
C ARG A 200 1.33 2.03 9.29
N CYS A 201 0.74 3.20 9.03
CA CYS A 201 0.36 4.16 10.05
C CYS A 201 -0.74 3.62 10.97
N HIS A 202 -1.78 2.99 10.41
CA HIS A 202 -2.86 2.39 11.19
C HIS A 202 -2.36 1.23 12.06
N LEU A 203 -1.52 0.33 11.54
CA LEU A 203 -0.96 -0.77 12.33
C LEU A 203 -0.08 -0.26 13.47
N ALA A 204 0.77 0.72 13.23
CA ALA A 204 1.55 1.35 14.31
C ALA A 204 0.64 1.98 15.38
N TRP A 205 -0.44 2.65 14.97
CA TRP A 205 -1.42 3.26 15.88
C TRP A 205 -2.18 2.23 16.72
N THR A 206 -2.39 1.02 16.20
CA THR A 206 -3.01 -0.09 16.95
C THR A 206 -2.06 -0.80 17.92
N GLY A 207 -0.78 -0.39 17.99
CA GLY A 207 0.24 -1.05 18.80
C GLY A 207 0.90 -2.27 18.13
N PHE A 208 0.75 -2.39 16.79
CA PHE A 208 1.39 -3.42 15.98
C PHE A 208 2.26 -2.81 14.88
N PRO A 209 3.33 -2.07 15.23
CA PRO A 209 4.23 -1.53 14.23
C PRO A 209 4.90 -2.65 13.42
N ILE A 210 5.04 -2.40 12.11
CA ILE A 210 5.59 -3.39 11.18
C ILE A 210 7.11 -3.55 11.41
N ILE A 211 7.60 -4.76 11.32
CA ILE A 211 9.02 -5.09 11.44
C ILE A 211 9.79 -4.35 10.33
N ASN A 212 10.90 -3.71 10.70
CA ASN A 212 11.80 -2.94 9.84
C ASN A 212 11.14 -1.72 9.17
N ASP A 213 10.04 -1.21 9.72
CA ASP A 213 9.49 0.07 9.26
C ASP A 213 10.30 1.25 9.79
N LYS A 214 11.10 1.86 8.91
CA LYS A 214 11.97 3.01 9.22
C LYS A 214 11.23 4.26 9.70
N ILE A 215 9.92 4.32 9.47
CA ILE A 215 9.11 5.50 9.77
C ILE A 215 8.26 5.31 11.02
N TYR A 216 7.69 4.13 11.19
CA TYR A 216 6.72 3.84 12.25
C TYR A 216 7.21 2.82 13.27
N ASN A 217 8.43 2.28 13.12
CA ASN A 217 9.06 1.33 14.03
C ASN A 217 10.58 1.49 14.06
N SER A 218 11.07 2.72 14.27
CA SER A 218 12.51 3.02 14.21
C SER A 218 13.33 2.30 15.27
N LEU A 219 12.80 2.06 16.47
CA LEU A 219 13.51 1.34 17.53
C LEU A 219 13.77 -0.13 17.20
N TYR A 220 12.91 -0.76 16.43
CA TYR A 220 13.15 -2.12 15.97
C TYR A 220 14.31 -2.19 14.98
N LEU A 221 14.46 -1.16 14.15
CA LEU A 221 15.56 -1.03 13.19
C LEU A 221 16.93 -0.89 13.83
N GLU A 222 17.03 -0.23 14.98
CA GLU A 222 18.28 -0.16 15.73
C GLU A 222 18.81 -1.56 16.08
N LYS A 223 17.89 -2.51 16.29
CA LYS A 223 18.21 -3.92 16.56
C LYS A 223 18.46 -4.75 15.28
N ASN A 224 17.91 -4.34 14.13
CA ASN A 224 17.95 -5.06 12.86
C ASN A 224 18.22 -4.10 11.68
N PRO A 225 19.38 -3.45 11.59
CA PRO A 225 19.62 -2.33 10.66
C PRO A 225 19.54 -2.70 9.18
N ASN A 226 19.77 -3.96 8.84
CA ASN A 226 19.81 -4.47 7.46
C ASN A 226 18.52 -5.16 7.01
N GLY A 227 17.49 -5.13 7.82
CA GLY A 227 16.22 -5.80 7.52
C GLY A 227 15.36 -5.03 6.50
N ASN A 228 14.73 -5.73 5.58
CA ASN A 228 13.72 -5.16 4.69
C ASN A 228 12.39 -4.99 5.42
N LEU A 229 11.61 -3.98 5.01
CA LEU A 229 10.25 -3.76 5.48
C LEU A 229 9.40 -5.04 5.30
N GLN A 230 8.85 -5.57 6.38
CA GLN A 230 8.05 -6.79 6.37
C GLN A 230 6.57 -6.50 6.07
N PHE A 231 6.32 -5.87 4.91
CA PHE A 231 5.00 -5.43 4.46
C PHE A 231 4.78 -5.75 2.98
N PHE A 232 3.72 -6.49 2.68
CA PHE A 232 3.48 -7.09 1.38
C PHE A 232 2.06 -6.81 0.88
N ALA A 233 1.92 -6.32 -0.35
CA ALA A 233 0.64 -6.22 -1.06
C ALA A 233 0.33 -7.58 -1.69
N THR A 234 -0.43 -8.40 -0.97
CA THR A 234 -0.55 -9.84 -1.26
C THR A 234 -1.72 -10.21 -2.15
N LYS A 235 -2.76 -9.36 -2.24
CA LYS A 235 -3.94 -9.71 -3.06
C LYS A 235 -4.59 -8.47 -3.65
N LEU A 236 -5.06 -8.61 -4.89
CA LEU A 236 -5.90 -7.65 -5.59
C LEU A 236 -7.20 -8.34 -5.99
N SER A 237 -8.35 -7.69 -5.79
CA SER A 237 -9.65 -8.18 -6.21
C SER A 237 -10.45 -7.06 -6.84
N PHE A 238 -11.01 -7.31 -8.01
CA PHE A 238 -11.77 -6.36 -8.81
C PHE A 238 -12.63 -7.09 -9.85
N PHE A 239 -13.47 -6.39 -10.59
CA PHE A 239 -14.16 -6.94 -11.76
C PHE A 239 -13.33 -6.66 -13.01
N HIS A 240 -13.10 -7.69 -13.82
CA HIS A 240 -12.32 -7.55 -15.06
C HIS A 240 -12.99 -6.52 -15.99
N PRO A 241 -12.24 -5.53 -16.53
CA PRO A 241 -12.84 -4.39 -17.23
C PRO A 241 -13.66 -4.80 -18.48
N LYS A 242 -13.24 -5.86 -19.18
CA LYS A 242 -13.91 -6.34 -20.40
C LYS A 242 -15.01 -7.36 -20.12
N THR A 243 -14.73 -8.39 -19.31
CA THR A 243 -15.68 -9.49 -19.08
C THR A 243 -16.64 -9.21 -17.93
N ASN A 244 -16.33 -8.25 -17.06
CA ASN A 244 -17.06 -7.97 -15.83
C ASN A 244 -17.13 -9.16 -14.85
N GLU A 245 -16.24 -10.14 -15.00
CA GLU A 245 -16.10 -11.26 -14.07
C GLU A 245 -15.29 -10.84 -12.85
N PHE A 246 -15.67 -11.34 -11.68
CA PHE A 246 -14.89 -11.11 -10.46
C PHE A 246 -13.55 -11.82 -10.56
N THR A 247 -12.49 -11.06 -10.41
CA THR A 247 -11.12 -11.52 -10.66
C THR A 247 -10.24 -11.24 -9.44
N GLU A 248 -9.43 -12.21 -9.08
CA GLU A 248 -8.51 -12.12 -7.96
C GLU A 248 -7.11 -12.58 -8.37
N PHE A 249 -6.10 -11.85 -7.91
CA PHE A 249 -4.69 -12.23 -8.00
C PHE A 249 -4.10 -12.24 -6.60
N ALA A 250 -3.37 -13.28 -6.25
CA ALA A 250 -2.73 -13.42 -4.94
C ALA A 250 -1.30 -13.95 -5.07
N ILE A 251 -0.45 -13.55 -4.13
CA ILE A 251 0.91 -14.10 -3.93
C ILE A 251 1.04 -14.63 -2.50
N GLU A 252 1.81 -15.69 -2.36
CA GLU A 252 2.18 -16.24 -1.05
C GLU A 252 3.42 -15.53 -0.49
N ILE A 253 3.44 -15.36 0.86
CA ILE A 253 4.54 -14.77 1.64
C ILE A 253 4.84 -15.67 2.85
#